data_81beff78891a17850667fcea33f54e40
#
_entry.id   81beff78891a17850667fcea33f54e40
#
_cell.length_a   1.000
_cell.length_b   1.000
_cell.length_c   1.000
_cell.angle_alpha   90.00
_cell.angle_beta   90.00
_cell.angle_gamma   90.00
#
_symmetry.space_group_name_H-M   'P 1'
#
loop_
_entity.id
_entity.type
_entity.pdbx_description
1 polymer ?
#
loop_
_entity_poly.entity_id
_entity_poly.type
_entity_poly.pdbx_seq_one_letter_code
_entity_poly.pdbx_strand_id
1 'polypeptide(L)'
;MKILYIGVHSHTGWGAEYWLAKAFKDLQIDLETIDYRSIRKNEGTDSLKRKIQEKSHECQLIFLQRGEYLSPTIFEGCNIPIIFWSTEPLQLKTDVDQLLNSDIFSWVFLHSYSCVERAKSEFNHIIKKSNVIHNAAPKDIFKFGTEKVKSAIFNRNLSWRRRLWLWPSGNMIDKISGHYGEDYFTDLREANIAVNIHYSRQNLDDFESGIFEAMASGCAVISERLNRQTLVDLGMEDAILQVDSPFELKEKILLLNKDEKLLKSFQTKSQQVIQQNTWHDRARQIKEKFEEFYN
;
A
#
# COMPACT_ATOMS: atom_id res chain seq x y z
N MET A 1 -17.89 16.27 8.34
CA MET A 1 -16.74 15.87 9.21
C MET A 1 -15.49 16.45 8.61
N LYS A 2 -14.73 17.25 9.38
CA LYS A 2 -13.42 17.80 8.99
C LYS A 2 -12.30 17.03 9.71
N ILE A 3 -11.31 16.55 8.95
CA ILE A 3 -10.22 15.68 9.43
C ILE A 3 -8.88 16.34 9.19
N LEU A 4 -8.00 16.30 10.17
CA LEU A 4 -6.59 16.63 9.98
C LEU A 4 -5.83 15.39 9.51
N TYR A 5 -5.54 15.33 8.21
CA TYR A 5 -4.80 14.21 7.62
C TYR A 5 -3.31 14.51 7.57
N ILE A 6 -2.54 13.81 8.40
CA ILE A 6 -1.09 13.93 8.51
C ILE A 6 -0.45 12.75 7.78
N GLY A 7 0.37 13.02 6.79
CA GLY A 7 1.01 12.00 5.95
C GLY A 7 2.19 12.56 5.17
N VAL A 8 2.62 11.82 4.15
CA VAL A 8 3.65 12.26 3.18
C VAL A 8 2.95 12.68 1.89
N HIS A 9 2.50 13.92 1.85
CA HIS A 9 1.73 14.45 0.73
C HIS A 9 2.65 14.90 -0.40
N SER A 10 2.89 14.02 -1.38
CA SER A 10 3.67 14.36 -2.57
C SER A 10 2.95 15.38 -3.45
N HIS A 11 3.66 16.44 -3.86
CA HIS A 11 3.16 17.39 -4.86
C HIS A 11 3.10 16.81 -6.28
N THR A 12 3.62 15.59 -6.48
CA THR A 12 3.68 14.95 -7.80
C THR A 12 2.37 14.26 -8.21
N GLY A 13 1.33 14.32 -7.39
CA GLY A 13 0.05 13.65 -7.69
C GLY A 13 0.14 12.12 -7.59
N TRP A 14 0.99 11.60 -6.72
CA TRP A 14 1.39 10.21 -6.68
C TRP A 14 1.58 9.68 -5.25
N GLY A 15 1.30 8.38 -5.04
CA GLY A 15 1.49 7.69 -3.77
C GLY A 15 0.20 7.37 -3.04
N ALA A 16 0.29 6.51 -2.03
CA ALA A 16 -0.85 6.03 -1.26
C ALA A 16 -1.64 7.18 -0.60
N GLU A 17 -0.91 8.14 -0.01
CA GLU A 17 -1.50 9.30 0.66
C GLU A 17 -2.25 10.22 -0.30
N TYR A 18 -1.71 10.39 -1.51
CA TYR A 18 -2.39 11.16 -2.55
C TYR A 18 -3.72 10.52 -2.96
N TRP A 19 -3.70 9.22 -3.26
CA TRP A 19 -4.88 8.49 -3.70
C TRP A 19 -5.93 8.36 -2.60
N LEU A 20 -5.50 8.16 -1.36
CA LEU A 20 -6.40 8.10 -0.22
C LEU A 20 -7.04 9.48 0.06
N ALA A 21 -6.25 10.55 0.02
CA ALA A 21 -6.78 11.92 0.17
C ALA A 21 -7.81 12.25 -0.91
N LYS A 22 -7.55 11.84 -2.16
CA LYS A 22 -8.50 11.99 -3.26
C LYS A 22 -9.79 11.22 -2.98
N ALA A 23 -9.67 9.95 -2.57
CA ALA A 23 -10.82 9.11 -2.25
C ALA A 23 -11.65 9.69 -1.08
N PHE A 24 -11.02 10.25 -0.04
CA PHE A 24 -11.73 10.93 1.03
C PHE A 24 -12.50 12.16 0.53
N LYS A 25 -11.90 12.97 -0.34
CA LYS A 25 -12.59 14.14 -0.95
C LYS A 25 -13.80 13.70 -1.79
N ASP A 26 -13.66 12.62 -2.58
CA ASP A 26 -14.75 12.04 -3.37
C ASP A 26 -15.90 11.52 -2.47
N LEU A 27 -15.59 11.10 -1.24
CA LEU A 27 -16.55 10.72 -0.19
C LEU A 27 -17.08 11.94 0.62
N GLN A 28 -16.79 13.15 0.18
CA GLN A 28 -17.22 14.41 0.81
C GLN A 28 -16.69 14.58 2.25
N ILE A 29 -15.51 14.03 2.54
CA ILE A 29 -14.80 14.28 3.80
C ILE A 29 -13.99 15.57 3.61
N ASP A 30 -14.19 16.54 4.48
CA ASP A 30 -13.40 17.78 4.51
C ASP A 30 -12.01 17.48 5.10
N LEU A 31 -10.96 17.73 4.32
CA LEU A 31 -9.58 17.42 4.68
C LEU A 31 -8.73 18.67 4.82
N GLU A 32 -8.17 18.84 5.99
CA GLU A 32 -6.98 19.65 6.22
C GLU A 32 -5.75 18.73 6.18
N THR A 33 -4.72 19.05 5.39
CA THR A 33 -3.56 18.16 5.20
C THR A 33 -2.28 18.76 5.76
N ILE A 34 -1.42 17.89 6.33
CA ILE A 34 -0.05 18.22 6.77
C ILE A 34 0.93 17.21 6.18
N ASP A 35 1.91 17.70 5.38
CA ASP A 35 3.10 16.92 5.03
C ASP A 35 4.13 17.04 6.15
N TYR A 36 4.11 16.06 7.05
CA TYR A 36 4.98 16.07 8.23
C TYR A 36 6.46 15.95 7.88
N ARG A 37 6.83 15.22 6.81
CA ARG A 37 8.23 15.08 6.41
C ARG A 37 8.80 16.38 5.87
N SER A 38 8.06 17.07 5.02
CA SER A 38 8.44 18.36 4.44
C SER A 38 8.62 19.42 5.53
N ILE A 39 7.62 19.56 6.41
CA ILE A 39 7.67 20.54 7.49
C ILE A 39 8.83 20.22 8.45
N ARG A 40 8.96 18.96 8.90
CA ARG A 40 10.05 18.59 9.81
C ARG A 40 11.43 18.85 9.22
N LYS A 41 11.61 18.58 7.92
CA LYS A 41 12.88 18.81 7.22
C LYS A 41 13.21 20.29 7.08
N ASN A 42 12.23 21.11 6.77
CA ASN A 42 12.45 22.50 6.37
C ASN A 42 12.30 23.50 7.55
N GLU A 43 11.47 23.16 8.54
CA GLU A 43 11.09 24.07 9.62
C GLU A 43 11.35 23.50 11.04
N GLY A 44 11.63 22.19 11.14
CA GLY A 44 11.90 21.52 12.41
C GLY A 44 10.66 20.93 13.09
N THR A 45 10.91 20.19 14.17
CA THR A 45 9.86 19.45 14.91
C THR A 45 8.91 20.36 15.67
N ASP A 46 9.42 21.47 16.24
CA ASP A 46 8.59 22.41 17.01
C ASP A 46 7.57 23.13 16.11
N SER A 47 7.98 23.50 14.89
CA SER A 47 7.05 24.05 13.88
C SER A 47 5.97 23.05 13.50
N LEU A 48 6.35 21.76 13.28
CA LEU A 48 5.39 20.70 13.00
C LEU A 48 4.38 20.55 14.15
N LYS A 49 4.86 20.46 15.41
CA LYS A 49 3.99 20.37 16.60
C LYS A 49 3.00 21.54 16.67
N ARG A 50 3.46 22.75 16.53
CA ARG A 50 2.61 23.96 16.55
C ARG A 50 1.54 23.90 15.44
N LYS A 51 1.93 23.55 14.20
CA LYS A 51 0.97 23.46 13.08
C LYS A 51 -0.08 22.35 13.30
N ILE A 52 0.30 21.22 13.88
CA ILE A 52 -0.65 20.17 14.23
C ILE A 52 -1.63 20.68 15.28
N GLN A 53 -1.16 21.33 16.34
CA GLN A 53 -2.01 21.89 17.39
C GLN A 53 -2.97 22.93 16.81
N GLU A 54 -2.48 23.94 16.07
CA GLU A 54 -3.30 24.98 15.46
C GLU A 54 -4.42 24.40 14.59
N LYS A 55 -4.08 23.49 13.68
CA LYS A 55 -5.05 22.90 12.75
C LYS A 55 -6.01 21.91 13.42
N SER A 56 -5.58 21.22 14.49
CA SER A 56 -6.43 20.27 15.22
C SER A 56 -7.64 20.94 15.88
N HIS A 57 -7.56 22.23 16.24
CA HIS A 57 -8.70 22.95 16.84
C HIS A 57 -9.91 23.09 15.90
N GLU A 58 -9.69 23.03 14.60
CA GLU A 58 -10.75 23.13 13.59
C GLU A 58 -11.25 21.75 13.10
N CYS A 59 -10.63 20.67 13.56
CA CYS A 59 -10.90 19.31 13.11
C CYS A 59 -11.54 18.47 14.22
N GLN A 60 -12.25 17.44 13.82
CA GLN A 60 -12.87 16.50 14.74
C GLN A 60 -12.01 15.28 15.03
N LEU A 61 -11.01 15.03 14.17
CA LEU A 61 -10.17 13.85 14.25
C LEU A 61 -8.82 14.13 13.58
N ILE A 62 -7.76 13.51 14.10
CA ILE A 62 -6.47 13.39 13.43
C ILE A 62 -6.35 12.00 12.80
N PHE A 63 -6.06 11.95 11.51
CA PHE A 63 -5.68 10.73 10.83
C PHE A 63 -4.21 10.79 10.45
N LEU A 64 -3.39 9.95 11.09
CA LEU A 64 -1.96 9.83 10.80
C LEU A 64 -1.71 8.62 9.91
N GLN A 65 -1.05 8.82 8.78
CA GLN A 65 -0.54 7.74 7.94
C GLN A 65 0.99 7.75 7.91
N ARG A 66 1.61 6.57 7.97
CA ARG A 66 3.06 6.32 8.10
C ARG A 66 3.63 6.67 9.46
N GLY A 67 4.01 7.90 9.74
CA GLY A 67 4.48 8.38 11.04
C GLY A 67 5.94 8.10 11.37
N GLU A 68 6.79 7.71 10.40
CA GLU A 68 8.19 7.39 10.65
C GLU A 68 8.94 8.57 11.27
N TYR A 69 9.75 8.27 12.26
CA TYR A 69 10.56 9.24 13.02
C TYR A 69 9.76 10.32 13.76
N LEU A 70 8.47 10.13 13.96
CA LEU A 70 7.67 11.02 14.80
C LEU A 70 7.67 10.55 16.25
N SER A 71 7.79 11.51 17.18
CA SER A 71 7.56 11.26 18.60
C SER A 71 6.09 11.48 18.95
N PRO A 72 5.51 10.73 19.93
CA PRO A 72 4.18 11.00 20.47
C PRO A 72 4.00 12.44 20.96
N THR A 73 5.08 13.09 21.37
CA THR A 73 5.05 14.46 21.92
C THR A 73 4.60 15.52 20.92
N ILE A 74 4.60 15.23 19.61
CA ILE A 74 4.07 16.17 18.61
C ILE A 74 2.54 16.37 18.71
N PHE A 75 1.85 15.39 19.34
CA PHE A 75 0.39 15.42 19.54
C PHE A 75 -0.03 15.94 20.90
N GLU A 76 0.93 16.32 21.78
CA GLU A 76 0.61 16.95 23.06
C GLU A 76 -0.21 18.21 22.87
N GLY A 77 -1.33 18.31 23.63
CA GLY A 77 -2.28 19.43 23.50
C GLY A 77 -3.37 19.21 22.45
N CYS A 78 -3.35 18.12 21.68
CA CYS A 78 -4.46 17.74 20.82
C CYS A 78 -5.49 16.95 21.65
N ASN A 79 -6.72 17.47 21.75
CA ASN A 79 -7.80 16.88 22.58
C ASN A 79 -8.86 16.15 21.71
N ILE A 80 -8.52 15.76 20.50
CA ILE A 80 -9.39 15.04 19.58
C ILE A 80 -8.84 13.62 19.31
N PRO A 81 -9.69 12.65 18.92
CA PRO A 81 -9.23 11.30 18.61
C PRO A 81 -8.12 11.27 17.56
N ILE A 82 -7.15 10.38 17.76
CA ILE A 82 -6.06 10.15 16.82
C ILE A 82 -6.15 8.73 16.30
N ILE A 83 -6.34 8.59 14.99
CA ILE A 83 -6.34 7.30 14.31
C ILE A 83 -5.05 7.17 13.50
N PHE A 84 -4.36 6.06 13.66
CA PHE A 84 -3.09 5.80 12.99
C PHE A 84 -3.22 4.66 11.98
N TRP A 85 -2.70 4.86 10.77
CA TRP A 85 -2.49 3.78 9.81
C TRP A 85 -1.01 3.55 9.57
N SER A 86 -0.50 2.45 10.13
CA SER A 86 0.86 1.99 9.85
C SER A 86 0.88 1.27 8.49
N THR A 87 1.37 1.94 7.46
CA THR A 87 1.49 1.41 6.09
C THR A 87 2.86 0.82 5.78
N GLU A 88 3.77 0.83 6.75
CA GLU A 88 5.12 0.28 6.61
C GLU A 88 5.22 -1.11 7.25
N PRO A 89 6.04 -2.01 6.69
CA PRO A 89 6.25 -3.34 7.23
C PRO A 89 6.97 -3.26 8.58
N LEU A 90 6.24 -3.44 9.67
CA LEU A 90 6.77 -3.35 11.03
C LEU A 90 7.93 -4.33 11.28
N GLN A 91 7.96 -5.47 10.60
CA GLN A 91 9.04 -6.45 10.71
C GLN A 91 10.39 -5.95 10.22
N LEU A 92 10.38 -4.95 9.34
CA LEU A 92 11.58 -4.38 8.74
C LEU A 92 11.96 -3.02 9.30
N LYS A 93 11.02 -2.35 9.96
CA LYS A 93 11.18 -0.95 10.37
C LYS A 93 10.74 -0.76 11.81
N THR A 94 11.59 -0.09 12.55
CA THR A 94 11.36 0.33 13.93
C THR A 94 11.07 1.84 14.07
N ASP A 95 10.98 2.52 12.92
CA ASP A 95 10.85 3.99 12.85
C ASP A 95 9.55 4.52 13.47
N VAL A 96 8.56 3.65 13.64
CA VAL A 96 7.24 3.96 14.24
C VAL A 96 7.06 3.35 15.63
N ASP A 97 8.05 2.62 16.16
CA ASP A 97 7.92 1.89 17.43
C ASP A 97 7.64 2.85 18.60
N GLN A 98 8.24 4.04 18.58
CA GLN A 98 8.00 5.05 19.61
C GLN A 98 6.52 5.49 19.63
N LEU A 99 5.89 5.61 18.46
CA LEU A 99 4.46 5.90 18.35
C LEU A 99 3.62 4.72 18.83
N LEU A 100 3.95 3.50 18.39
CA LEU A 100 3.20 2.29 18.74
C LEU A 100 3.32 1.94 20.23
N ASN A 101 4.41 2.29 20.91
CA ASN A 101 4.58 2.13 22.34
C ASN A 101 3.75 3.13 23.18
N SER A 102 3.24 4.18 22.54
CA SER A 102 2.43 5.19 23.24
C SER A 102 0.94 4.81 23.22
N ASP A 103 0.18 5.34 24.18
CA ASP A 103 -1.28 5.13 24.25
C ASP A 103 -2.09 6.30 23.69
N ILE A 104 -1.49 7.06 22.77
CA ILE A 104 -2.14 8.26 22.19
C ILE A 104 -3.21 7.94 21.15
N PHE A 105 -3.18 6.75 20.56
CA PHE A 105 -4.09 6.39 19.47
C PHE A 105 -5.42 5.86 19.99
N SER A 106 -6.50 6.39 19.46
CA SER A 106 -7.86 5.87 19.65
C SER A 106 -8.09 4.60 18.81
N TRP A 107 -7.45 4.49 17.65
CA TRP A 107 -7.48 3.31 16.79
C TRP A 107 -6.21 3.20 15.93
N VAL A 108 -5.84 1.95 15.59
CA VAL A 108 -4.66 1.65 14.75
C VAL A 108 -5.06 0.73 13.61
N PHE A 109 -4.80 1.13 12.39
CA PHE A 109 -4.83 0.26 11.23
C PHE A 109 -3.44 -0.31 10.96
N LEU A 110 -3.36 -1.62 10.79
CA LEU A 110 -2.15 -2.35 10.40
C LEU A 110 -2.30 -2.81 8.95
N HIS A 111 -1.28 -2.67 8.12
CA HIS A 111 -1.43 -2.95 6.68
C HIS A 111 -1.32 -4.44 6.33
N SER A 112 -0.85 -5.29 7.23
CA SER A 112 -0.67 -6.71 6.99
C SER A 112 -0.80 -7.56 8.25
N TYR A 113 -1.02 -8.86 8.08
CA TYR A 113 -1.09 -9.82 9.19
C TYR A 113 0.25 -10.01 9.89
N SER A 114 1.36 -9.88 9.18
CA SER A 114 2.68 -9.92 9.80
C SER A 114 2.92 -8.72 10.74
N CYS A 115 2.32 -7.56 10.43
CA CYS A 115 2.30 -6.42 11.36
C CYS A 115 1.47 -6.73 12.62
N VAL A 116 0.36 -7.46 12.48
CA VAL A 116 -0.45 -7.92 13.64
C VAL A 116 0.36 -8.85 14.53
N GLU A 117 1.11 -9.80 13.97
CA GLU A 117 1.93 -10.72 14.76
C GLU A 117 3.01 -9.99 15.55
N ARG A 118 3.70 -9.03 14.95
CA ARG A 118 4.63 -8.18 15.69
C ARG A 118 3.93 -7.34 16.74
N ALA A 119 2.78 -6.76 16.42
CA ALA A 119 2.02 -5.95 17.38
C ALA A 119 1.55 -6.76 18.58
N LYS A 120 1.15 -8.04 18.41
CA LYS A 120 0.81 -8.95 19.52
C LYS A 120 2.00 -9.19 20.43
N SER A 121 3.20 -9.30 19.90
CA SER A 121 4.40 -9.58 20.70
C SER A 121 4.98 -8.36 21.39
N GLU A 122 4.98 -7.20 20.73
CA GLU A 122 5.72 -6.02 21.19
C GLU A 122 4.80 -4.86 21.63
N PHE A 123 3.58 -4.76 21.06
CA PHE A 123 2.65 -3.64 21.28
C PHE A 123 1.25 -4.13 21.63
N ASN A 124 1.13 -5.14 22.52
CA ASN A 124 -0.14 -5.84 22.78
C ASN A 124 -1.31 -4.93 23.18
N HIS A 125 -1.02 -3.75 23.77
CA HIS A 125 -2.06 -2.78 24.17
C HIS A 125 -2.84 -2.20 22.98
N ILE A 126 -2.23 -2.15 21.76
CA ILE A 126 -2.93 -1.65 20.58
C ILE A 126 -3.84 -2.71 19.92
N ILE A 127 -3.65 -4.00 20.18
CA ILE A 127 -4.38 -5.08 19.49
C ILE A 127 -5.90 -4.97 19.67
N LYS A 128 -6.35 -4.59 20.87
CA LYS A 128 -7.79 -4.44 21.17
C LYS A 128 -8.44 -3.27 20.42
N LYS A 129 -7.62 -2.33 19.93
CA LYS A 129 -8.04 -1.14 19.18
C LYS A 129 -7.35 -1.11 17.80
N SER A 130 -7.26 -2.28 17.16
CA SER A 130 -6.66 -2.36 15.82
C SER A 130 -7.38 -3.35 14.91
N ASN A 131 -7.25 -3.14 13.61
CA ASN A 131 -7.60 -4.10 12.59
C ASN A 131 -6.67 -3.95 11.37
N VAL A 132 -6.76 -4.90 10.43
CA VAL A 132 -5.98 -4.88 9.19
C VAL A 132 -6.73 -4.11 8.13
N ILE A 133 -6.02 -3.19 7.45
CA ILE A 133 -6.43 -2.58 6.19
C ILE A 133 -5.28 -2.70 5.20
N HIS A 134 -5.52 -3.41 4.11
CA HIS A 134 -4.53 -3.64 3.06
C HIS A 134 -4.39 -2.42 2.15
N ASN A 135 -3.27 -2.36 1.42
CA ASN A 135 -3.09 -1.43 0.29
C ASN A 135 -4.19 -1.61 -0.76
N ALA A 136 -4.21 -0.74 -1.75
CA ALA A 136 -5.24 -0.73 -2.78
C ALA A 136 -4.74 -0.17 -4.11
N ALA A 137 -5.55 -0.27 -5.15
CA ALA A 137 -5.31 0.36 -6.43
C ALA A 137 -5.99 1.74 -6.53
N PRO A 138 -5.37 2.71 -7.21
CA PRO A 138 -6.08 3.92 -7.61
C PRO A 138 -7.09 3.60 -8.71
N LYS A 139 -8.35 3.99 -8.52
CA LYS A 139 -9.42 3.77 -9.49
C LYS A 139 -9.15 4.45 -10.84
N ASP A 140 -8.48 5.59 -10.82
CA ASP A 140 -8.21 6.41 -12.01
C ASP A 140 -7.24 5.76 -13.02
N ILE A 141 -6.45 4.78 -12.59
CA ILE A 141 -5.50 4.10 -13.46
C ILE A 141 -6.06 2.87 -14.18
N PHE A 142 -7.30 2.48 -13.88
CA PHE A 142 -7.93 1.33 -14.52
C PHE A 142 -8.01 1.55 -16.03
N LYS A 143 -7.13 0.88 -16.76
CA LYS A 143 -7.12 0.83 -18.23
C LYS A 143 -6.95 -0.62 -18.65
N PHE A 144 -8.07 -1.24 -19.00
CA PHE A 144 -8.11 -2.59 -19.54
C PHE A 144 -8.21 -2.54 -21.06
N GLY A 145 -7.69 -3.57 -21.73
CA GLY A 145 -7.80 -3.70 -23.19
C GLY A 145 -6.82 -2.85 -23.99
N THR A 146 -5.74 -2.32 -23.38
CA THR A 146 -4.63 -1.72 -24.11
C THR A 146 -3.83 -2.80 -24.85
N GLU A 147 -3.25 -2.46 -26.00
CA GLU A 147 -2.34 -3.35 -26.72
C GLU A 147 -1.14 -3.71 -25.84
N LYS A 148 -0.85 -5.00 -25.73
CA LYS A 148 0.23 -5.53 -24.90
C LYS A 148 1.41 -5.88 -25.80
N VAL A 149 2.51 -5.14 -25.66
CA VAL A 149 3.73 -5.32 -26.47
C VAL A 149 4.85 -6.04 -25.73
N LYS A 150 4.79 -6.07 -24.37
CA LYS A 150 5.77 -6.75 -23.51
C LYS A 150 5.20 -8.06 -23.01
N SER A 151 6.02 -9.12 -23.02
CA SER A 151 5.63 -10.44 -22.48
C SER A 151 5.44 -10.38 -20.97
N ALA A 152 6.49 -10.05 -20.25
CA ALA A 152 6.47 -9.91 -18.79
C ALA A 152 7.31 -8.71 -18.36
N ILE A 153 6.93 -8.11 -17.22
CA ILE A 153 7.62 -6.95 -16.65
C ILE A 153 7.94 -7.15 -15.18
N PHE A 154 9.09 -6.62 -14.77
CA PHE A 154 9.45 -6.37 -13.39
C PHE A 154 9.87 -4.89 -13.26
N ASN A 155 9.04 -4.05 -12.70
CA ASN A 155 9.24 -2.59 -12.60
C ASN A 155 9.46 -2.12 -11.16
N ARG A 156 10.34 -2.79 -10.45
CA ARG A 156 10.69 -2.50 -9.06
C ARG A 156 12.18 -2.32 -8.88
N ASN A 157 12.58 -1.78 -7.73
CA ASN A 157 13.98 -1.69 -7.36
C ASN A 157 14.66 -3.08 -7.37
N LEU A 158 15.76 -3.19 -8.12
CA LEU A 158 16.50 -4.43 -8.34
C LEU A 158 17.52 -4.67 -7.22
N SER A 159 17.06 -5.17 -6.05
CA SER A 159 17.98 -5.71 -5.03
C SER A 159 18.72 -6.94 -5.57
N TRP A 160 19.83 -7.32 -4.90
CA TRP A 160 20.59 -8.52 -5.28
C TRP A 160 19.71 -9.79 -5.25
N ARG A 161 18.82 -9.91 -4.24
CA ARG A 161 17.87 -11.01 -4.13
C ARG A 161 16.92 -11.08 -5.34
N ARG A 162 16.35 -9.94 -5.72
CA ARG A 162 15.47 -9.82 -6.89
C ARG A 162 16.21 -10.16 -8.17
N ARG A 163 17.46 -9.77 -8.32
CA ARG A 163 18.31 -10.15 -9.47
C ARG A 163 18.50 -11.66 -9.55
N LEU A 164 18.74 -12.35 -8.44
CA LEU A 164 18.85 -13.81 -8.40
C LEU A 164 17.54 -14.51 -8.79
N TRP A 165 16.41 -13.99 -8.32
CA TRP A 165 15.10 -14.54 -8.69
C TRP A 165 14.78 -14.38 -10.18
N LEU A 166 15.14 -13.26 -10.77
CA LEU A 166 14.86 -12.96 -12.17
C LEU A 166 15.88 -13.56 -13.14
N TRP A 167 17.04 -14.03 -12.64
CA TRP A 167 18.13 -14.52 -13.48
C TRP A 167 17.75 -15.71 -14.37
N PRO A 168 17.05 -16.78 -13.91
CA PRO A 168 16.70 -17.90 -14.77
C PRO A 168 15.74 -17.54 -15.91
N SER A 169 14.96 -16.47 -15.75
CA SER A 169 14.02 -15.97 -16.76
C SER A 169 14.69 -15.13 -17.85
N GLY A 170 15.92 -14.68 -17.62
CA GLY A 170 16.72 -13.97 -18.63
C GLY A 170 16.02 -12.77 -19.26
N ASN A 171 15.89 -12.82 -20.59
CA ASN A 171 15.27 -11.76 -21.40
C ASN A 171 13.75 -11.89 -21.55
N MET A 172 13.12 -12.87 -20.89
CA MET A 172 11.66 -12.99 -20.89
C MET A 172 10.96 -11.94 -20.02
N ILE A 173 11.70 -11.26 -19.17
CA ILE A 173 11.21 -10.21 -18.28
C ILE A 173 11.92 -8.90 -18.58
N ASP A 174 11.16 -7.88 -18.96
CA ASP A 174 11.64 -6.52 -19.03
C ASP A 174 11.86 -5.98 -17.61
N LYS A 175 13.09 -5.62 -17.29
CA LYS A 175 13.50 -5.13 -15.97
C LYS A 175 13.63 -3.61 -16.03
N ILE A 176 12.62 -2.92 -15.56
CA ILE A 176 12.56 -1.46 -15.56
C ILE A 176 12.72 -0.97 -14.12
N SER A 177 13.53 0.03 -13.91
CA SER A 177 13.71 0.68 -12.61
C SER A 177 13.81 2.18 -12.76
N GLY A 178 13.33 2.92 -11.76
CA GLY A 178 13.39 4.38 -11.74
C GLY A 178 12.25 5.07 -12.50
N HIS A 179 11.29 4.33 -13.07
CA HIS A 179 10.07 4.92 -13.59
C HIS A 179 9.09 5.17 -12.45
N TYR A 180 8.45 6.33 -12.47
CA TYR A 180 7.45 6.76 -11.51
C TYR A 180 6.31 7.47 -12.25
N GLY A 181 5.16 7.56 -11.61
CA GLY A 181 4.05 8.29 -12.18
C GLY A 181 3.46 7.61 -13.41
N GLU A 182 3.13 8.38 -14.44
CA GLU A 182 2.49 7.86 -15.65
C GLU A 182 3.40 6.89 -16.44
N ASP A 183 4.71 7.10 -16.43
CA ASP A 183 5.66 6.19 -17.09
C ASP A 183 5.62 4.79 -16.47
N TYR A 184 5.54 4.71 -15.14
CA TYR A 184 5.39 3.45 -14.41
C TYR A 184 4.12 2.70 -14.80
N PHE A 185 2.98 3.39 -14.94
CA PHE A 185 1.74 2.75 -15.35
C PHE A 185 1.70 2.43 -16.84
N THR A 186 2.35 3.22 -17.67
CA THR A 186 2.50 2.93 -19.10
C THR A 186 3.22 1.60 -19.29
N ASP A 187 4.31 1.38 -18.56
CA ASP A 187 5.03 0.11 -18.57
C ASP A 187 4.14 -1.07 -18.20
N LEU A 188 3.34 -0.95 -17.13
CA LEU A 188 2.42 -2.00 -16.71
C LEU A 188 1.30 -2.25 -17.74
N ARG A 189 0.74 -1.19 -18.34
CA ARG A 189 -0.31 -1.31 -19.35
C ARG A 189 0.17 -2.04 -20.61
N GLU A 190 1.44 -1.89 -20.96
CA GLU A 190 2.06 -2.55 -22.12
C GLU A 190 2.44 -4.01 -21.85
N ALA A 191 2.42 -4.48 -20.62
CA ALA A 191 2.85 -5.82 -20.25
C ALA A 191 1.68 -6.80 -20.09
N ASN A 192 1.85 -8.03 -20.57
CA ASN A 192 0.90 -9.12 -20.36
C ASN A 192 0.95 -9.65 -18.91
N ILE A 193 2.16 -9.78 -18.38
CA ILE A 193 2.44 -10.38 -17.09
C ILE A 193 3.23 -9.38 -16.24
N ALA A 194 2.83 -9.18 -15.00
CA ALA A 194 3.64 -8.46 -14.02
C ALA A 194 4.20 -9.46 -12.98
N VAL A 195 5.49 -9.32 -12.69
CA VAL A 195 6.18 -10.19 -11.73
C VAL A 195 6.39 -9.42 -10.43
N ASN A 196 6.00 -10.03 -9.30
CA ASN A 196 6.25 -9.52 -7.97
C ASN A 196 7.21 -10.45 -7.20
N ILE A 197 8.34 -9.92 -6.77
CA ILE A 197 9.30 -10.61 -5.90
C ILE A 197 9.55 -9.71 -4.68
N HIS A 198 9.38 -10.26 -3.48
CA HIS A 198 9.56 -9.52 -2.25
C HIS A 198 10.97 -8.92 -2.12
N TYR A 199 11.04 -7.75 -1.51
CA TYR A 199 12.31 -7.07 -1.31
C TYR A 199 13.25 -7.85 -0.39
N SER A 200 12.69 -8.48 0.65
CA SER A 200 13.39 -9.22 1.70
C SER A 200 12.68 -10.53 2.01
N ARG A 201 13.41 -11.53 2.51
CA ARG A 201 12.82 -12.78 3.04
C ARG A 201 11.97 -12.55 4.30
N GLN A 202 12.24 -11.49 5.04
CA GLN A 202 11.47 -11.12 6.23
C GLN A 202 10.09 -10.52 5.89
N ASN A 203 9.84 -10.26 4.63
CA ASN A 203 8.64 -9.59 4.14
C ASN A 203 7.79 -10.48 3.20
N LEU A 204 7.87 -11.80 3.39
CA LEU A 204 7.20 -12.77 2.51
C LEU A 204 5.66 -12.71 2.58
N ASP A 205 5.11 -12.05 3.61
CA ASP A 205 3.67 -11.96 3.80
C ASP A 205 3.08 -10.64 3.30
N ASP A 206 3.92 -9.68 2.89
CA ASP A 206 3.44 -8.35 2.53
C ASP A 206 2.91 -8.28 1.11
N PHE A 207 1.69 -7.76 1.02
CA PHE A 207 1.05 -7.42 -0.23
C PHE A 207 1.51 -6.03 -0.68
N GLU A 208 2.54 -5.99 -1.53
CA GLU A 208 3.10 -4.73 -2.05
C GLU A 208 2.06 -4.01 -2.94
N SER A 209 2.00 -2.68 -2.87
CA SER A 209 1.08 -1.86 -3.70
C SER A 209 1.13 -2.18 -5.19
N GLY A 210 2.30 -2.56 -5.71
CA GLY A 210 2.48 -2.90 -7.10
C GLY A 210 1.72 -4.12 -7.60
N ILE A 211 1.27 -5.00 -6.73
CA ILE A 211 0.36 -6.08 -7.12
C ILE A 211 -0.98 -5.47 -7.55
N PHE A 212 -1.53 -4.56 -6.73
CA PHE A 212 -2.78 -3.86 -7.03
C PHE A 212 -2.67 -3.01 -8.30
N GLU A 213 -1.55 -2.30 -8.45
CA GLU A 213 -1.28 -1.45 -9.61
C GLU A 213 -1.15 -2.27 -10.90
N ALA A 214 -0.49 -3.43 -10.84
CA ALA A 214 -0.37 -4.35 -11.98
C ALA A 214 -1.73 -4.92 -12.40
N MET A 215 -2.55 -5.36 -11.44
CA MET A 215 -3.89 -5.85 -11.71
C MET A 215 -4.79 -4.75 -12.30
N ALA A 216 -4.70 -3.52 -11.78
CA ALA A 216 -5.41 -2.34 -12.29
C ALA A 216 -4.98 -1.95 -13.71
N SER A 217 -3.75 -2.28 -14.10
CA SER A 217 -3.21 -2.09 -15.46
C SER A 217 -3.53 -3.27 -16.40
N GLY A 218 -4.28 -4.27 -15.94
CA GLY A 218 -4.72 -5.40 -16.74
C GLY A 218 -3.65 -6.49 -16.95
N CYS A 219 -2.66 -6.58 -16.08
CA CYS A 219 -1.68 -7.67 -16.10
C CYS A 219 -2.23 -8.94 -15.44
N ALA A 220 -1.80 -10.10 -15.92
CA ALA A 220 -1.76 -11.30 -15.08
C ALA A 220 -0.59 -11.14 -14.09
N VAL A 221 -0.80 -11.51 -12.83
CA VAL A 221 0.23 -11.35 -11.81
C VAL A 221 0.83 -12.69 -11.43
N ILE A 222 2.16 -12.79 -11.51
CA ILE A 222 2.93 -13.89 -10.92
C ILE A 222 3.68 -13.32 -9.72
N SER A 223 3.44 -13.87 -8.53
CA SER A 223 4.05 -13.40 -7.30
C SER A 223 4.78 -14.51 -6.58
N GLU A 224 5.91 -14.19 -5.96
CA GLU A 224 6.41 -14.97 -4.86
C GLU A 224 5.28 -15.15 -3.83
N ARG A 225 5.33 -16.22 -3.02
CA ARG A 225 4.26 -16.60 -2.08
C ARG A 225 3.79 -15.39 -1.25
N LEU A 226 2.47 -15.29 -1.10
CA LEU A 226 1.77 -14.24 -0.36
C LEU A 226 1.03 -14.84 0.84
N ASN A 227 0.74 -14.02 1.83
CA ASN A 227 -0.06 -14.44 2.98
C ASN A 227 -1.45 -14.90 2.53
N ARG A 228 -1.84 -16.13 2.95
CA ARG A 228 -3.10 -16.75 2.54
C ARG A 228 -4.31 -15.95 3.04
N GLN A 229 -4.29 -15.47 4.28
CA GLN A 229 -5.42 -14.73 4.83
C GLN A 229 -5.63 -13.41 4.07
N THR A 230 -4.53 -12.72 3.71
CA THR A 230 -4.60 -11.53 2.85
C THR A 230 -5.22 -11.82 1.49
N LEU A 231 -4.88 -12.95 0.87
CA LEU A 231 -5.49 -13.35 -0.40
C LEU A 231 -6.98 -13.60 -0.27
N VAL A 232 -7.40 -14.26 0.81
CA VAL A 232 -8.83 -14.50 1.12
C VAL A 232 -9.57 -13.18 1.33
N ASP A 233 -9.05 -12.30 2.18
CA ASP A 233 -9.68 -11.00 2.50
C ASP A 233 -9.86 -10.12 1.27
N LEU A 234 -8.93 -10.22 0.33
CA LEU A 234 -8.94 -9.46 -0.92
C LEU A 234 -9.69 -10.17 -2.06
N GLY A 235 -10.11 -11.43 -1.87
CA GLY A 235 -10.70 -12.27 -2.92
C GLY A 235 -9.74 -12.58 -4.07
N MET A 236 -8.43 -12.64 -3.80
CA MET A 236 -7.37 -12.75 -4.81
C MET A 236 -6.77 -14.17 -4.93
N GLU A 237 -7.30 -15.17 -4.23
CA GLU A 237 -6.74 -16.53 -4.20
C GLU A 237 -6.55 -17.14 -5.59
N ASP A 238 -7.51 -16.92 -6.49
CA ASP A 238 -7.51 -17.45 -7.86
C ASP A 238 -7.02 -16.44 -8.91
N ALA A 239 -6.68 -15.23 -8.52
CA ALA A 239 -6.31 -14.16 -9.44
C ALA A 239 -4.79 -13.98 -9.59
N ILE A 240 -4.00 -14.60 -8.71
CA ILE A 240 -2.55 -14.49 -8.67
C ILE A 240 -1.91 -15.86 -8.75
N LEU A 241 -0.95 -16.04 -9.67
CA LEU A 241 -0.11 -17.23 -9.71
C LEU A 241 1.03 -17.08 -8.70
N GLN A 242 1.06 -17.94 -7.69
CA GLN A 242 2.13 -17.95 -6.72
C GLN A 242 3.25 -18.91 -7.12
N VAL A 243 4.50 -18.55 -6.77
CA VAL A 243 5.72 -19.32 -7.06
C VAL A 243 6.64 -19.37 -5.85
N ASP A 244 7.30 -20.50 -5.66
CA ASP A 244 8.21 -20.76 -4.54
C ASP A 244 9.70 -20.70 -4.95
N SER A 245 9.98 -20.62 -6.24
CA SER A 245 11.36 -20.61 -6.74
C SER A 245 11.55 -19.80 -8.03
N PRO A 246 12.79 -19.35 -8.31
CA PRO A 246 13.14 -18.69 -9.57
C PRO A 246 12.87 -19.55 -10.82
N PHE A 247 13.00 -20.88 -10.72
CA PHE A 247 12.75 -21.79 -11.85
C PHE A 247 11.26 -21.94 -12.11
N GLU A 248 10.45 -22.04 -11.04
CA GLU A 248 9.00 -22.06 -11.16
C GLU A 248 8.46 -20.75 -11.76
N LEU A 249 9.04 -19.60 -11.38
CA LEU A 249 8.72 -18.31 -12.00
C LEU A 249 8.91 -18.37 -13.53
N LYS A 250 10.06 -18.89 -13.97
CA LYS A 250 10.34 -19.08 -15.40
C LYS A 250 9.32 -20.01 -16.06
N GLU A 251 8.99 -21.12 -15.44
CA GLU A 251 7.99 -22.06 -15.97
C GLU A 251 6.61 -21.42 -16.10
N LYS A 252 6.14 -20.66 -15.09
CA LYS A 252 4.84 -19.97 -15.14
C LYS A 252 4.81 -18.89 -16.22
N ILE A 253 5.91 -18.15 -16.45
CA ILE A 253 5.99 -17.17 -17.55
C ILE A 253 5.88 -17.90 -18.90
N LEU A 254 6.61 -18.99 -19.09
CA LEU A 254 6.55 -19.79 -20.32
C LEU A 254 5.15 -20.37 -20.55
N LEU A 255 4.51 -20.87 -19.49
CA LEU A 255 3.15 -21.40 -19.55
C LEU A 255 2.14 -20.32 -20.02
N LEU A 256 2.16 -19.14 -19.38
CA LEU A 256 1.22 -18.06 -19.75
C LEU A 256 1.49 -17.51 -21.15
N ASN A 257 2.75 -17.45 -21.59
CA ASN A 257 3.09 -17.02 -22.93
C ASN A 257 2.66 -18.02 -24.02
N LYS A 258 2.56 -19.32 -23.66
CA LYS A 258 2.14 -20.37 -24.58
C LYS A 258 0.61 -20.57 -24.62
N ASP A 259 -0.05 -20.34 -23.51
CA ASP A 259 -1.51 -20.51 -23.35
C ASP A 259 -2.21 -19.18 -23.20
N GLU A 260 -2.61 -18.60 -24.33
CA GLU A 260 -3.33 -17.32 -24.38
C GLU A 260 -4.66 -17.35 -23.62
N LYS A 261 -5.36 -18.49 -23.59
CA LYS A 261 -6.64 -18.61 -22.87
C LYS A 261 -6.41 -18.55 -21.37
N LEU A 262 -5.38 -19.23 -20.89
CA LEU A 262 -4.98 -19.19 -19.50
C LEU A 262 -4.53 -17.78 -19.08
N LEU A 263 -3.71 -17.14 -19.89
CA LEU A 263 -3.28 -15.75 -19.67
C LEU A 263 -4.48 -14.80 -19.54
N LYS A 264 -5.41 -14.84 -20.50
CA LYS A 264 -6.61 -14.01 -20.48
C LYS A 264 -7.50 -14.32 -19.28
N SER A 265 -7.57 -15.58 -18.84
CA SER A 265 -8.31 -15.94 -17.63
C SER A 265 -7.76 -15.25 -16.39
N PHE A 266 -6.44 -15.23 -16.19
CA PHE A 266 -5.80 -14.52 -15.06
C PHE A 266 -5.98 -13.01 -15.18
N GLN A 267 -5.82 -12.43 -16.36
CA GLN A 267 -6.05 -11.01 -16.59
C GLN A 267 -7.49 -10.60 -16.24
N THR A 268 -8.47 -11.40 -16.66
CA THR A 268 -9.89 -11.15 -16.36
C THR A 268 -10.19 -11.25 -14.87
N LYS A 269 -9.68 -12.28 -14.20
CA LYS A 269 -9.82 -12.42 -12.73
C LYS A 269 -9.18 -11.24 -12.00
N SER A 270 -7.96 -10.83 -12.40
CA SER A 270 -7.29 -9.64 -11.86
C SER A 270 -8.16 -8.40 -11.99
N GLN A 271 -8.75 -8.17 -13.17
CA GLN A 271 -9.63 -7.03 -13.42
C GLN A 271 -10.91 -7.05 -12.57
N GLN A 272 -11.51 -8.22 -12.37
CA GLN A 272 -12.71 -8.37 -11.56
C GLN A 272 -12.44 -8.06 -10.08
N VAL A 273 -11.39 -8.65 -9.54
CA VAL A 273 -11.05 -8.53 -8.12
C VAL A 273 -10.59 -7.12 -7.77
N ILE A 274 -9.80 -6.48 -8.66
CA ILE A 274 -9.21 -5.17 -8.36
C ILE A 274 -10.26 -4.06 -8.28
N GLN A 275 -11.42 -4.22 -8.92
CA GLN A 275 -12.52 -3.25 -8.86
C GLN A 275 -13.10 -3.09 -7.46
N GLN A 276 -12.93 -4.08 -6.58
CA GLN A 276 -13.37 -4.08 -5.18
C GLN A 276 -12.21 -3.79 -4.20
N ASN A 277 -11.02 -3.51 -4.73
CA ASN A 277 -9.81 -3.27 -3.94
C ASN A 277 -9.17 -1.92 -4.30
N THR A 278 -9.98 -0.87 -4.24
CA THR A 278 -9.56 0.49 -4.56
C THR A 278 -9.29 1.33 -3.32
N TRP A 279 -8.58 2.46 -3.48
CA TRP A 279 -8.42 3.45 -2.41
C TRP A 279 -9.76 4.02 -1.93
N HIS A 280 -10.80 4.04 -2.78
CA HIS A 280 -12.15 4.41 -2.38
C HIS A 280 -12.77 3.38 -1.41
N ASP A 281 -12.50 2.09 -1.63
CA ASP A 281 -12.97 1.04 -0.71
C ASP A 281 -12.27 1.17 0.65
N ARG A 282 -10.96 1.44 0.66
CA ARG A 282 -10.21 1.70 1.90
C ARG A 282 -10.69 2.98 2.59
N ALA A 283 -10.94 4.04 1.83
CA ALA A 283 -11.47 5.27 2.38
C ALA A 283 -12.85 5.07 3.03
N ARG A 284 -13.73 4.22 2.47
CA ARG A 284 -15.02 3.87 3.10
C ARG A 284 -14.80 3.11 4.41
N GLN A 285 -13.96 2.07 4.42
CA GLN A 285 -13.63 1.31 5.64
C GLN A 285 -13.06 2.21 6.75
N ILE A 286 -12.19 3.15 6.39
CA ILE A 286 -11.62 4.11 7.34
C ILE A 286 -12.67 5.11 7.81
N LYS A 287 -13.53 5.60 6.91
CA LYS A 287 -14.63 6.51 7.24
C LYS A 287 -15.61 5.90 8.24
N GLU A 288 -15.99 4.62 8.05
CA GLU A 288 -16.84 3.89 9.00
C GLU A 288 -16.23 3.92 10.41
N LYS A 289 -14.93 3.72 10.52
CA LYS A 289 -14.23 3.81 11.80
C LYS A 289 -14.20 5.25 12.36
N PHE A 290 -14.07 6.26 11.52
CA PHE A 290 -14.15 7.65 11.96
C PHE A 290 -15.51 7.98 12.57
N GLU A 291 -16.59 7.46 11.97
CA GLU A 291 -17.97 7.69 12.44
C GLU A 291 -18.22 7.07 13.82
N GLU A 292 -17.55 5.97 14.20
CA GLU A 292 -17.64 5.40 15.55
C GLU A 292 -17.08 6.32 16.65
N PHE A 293 -16.13 7.19 16.33
CA PHE A 293 -15.56 8.15 17.29
C PHE A 293 -16.30 9.49 17.29
N TYR A 294 -17.24 9.65 16.39
CA TYR A 294 -17.95 10.93 16.20
C TYR A 294 -19.39 10.89 16.75
N ASN A 295 -20.00 9.73 16.79
CA ASN A 295 -21.34 9.48 17.34
C ASN A 295 -21.25 9.11 18.82
#